data_28ca31045e378b780ff37c8f6c0d1ea1
#
_entry.id   28ca31045e378b780ff37c8f6c0d1ea1
#
_cell.length_a   1.000
_cell.length_b   1.000
_cell.length_c   1.000
_cell.angle_alpha   90.00
_cell.angle_beta   90.00
_cell.angle_gamma   90.00
#
_symmetry.space_group_name_H-M   'P 1'
#
loop_
_entity.id
_entity.type
_entity.pdbx_description
1 polymer ?
#
loop_
_entity_poly.entity_id
_entity_poly.type
_entity_poly.pdbx_seq_one_letter_code
_entity_poly.pdbx_strand_id
1 'polypeptide(L)'
;MGFLAYFDYLGFKDFIEKNEPEYQEKIVNNIFRDIEGALGQGKVVETEHGHIADLSELRINCINFSDTVIFWTDANGVDSLNDLLGVALRFNWTCIDYFFPVRGCIVFDDIIHYKFDHVSKKGGTYGINSIIGKGLVKAHQKAESQNWAGTVIDDTILKYLEEVAVSVDEFLSPYAKPYKVPYHSDMDNEEEWVLHLVTSKGKMHDEAFQNMCRNITENFAAHNKRTDSASVQIKLKNTIAF
;
A
#
# COMPACT_ATOMS: atom_id res chain seq x y z
N MET A 1 5.56 -3.12 -20.05
CA MET A 1 5.61 -3.70 -18.69
C MET A 1 6.17 -2.68 -17.73
N GLY A 2 5.73 -2.68 -16.48
CA GLY A 2 6.19 -1.78 -15.42
C GLY A 2 5.91 -2.38 -14.04
N PHE A 3 6.49 -1.81 -13.01
CA PHE A 3 6.22 -2.19 -11.63
C PHE A 3 5.02 -1.41 -11.12
N LEU A 4 4.11 -2.11 -10.42
CA LEU A 4 2.89 -1.54 -9.85
C LEU A 4 2.69 -2.09 -8.44
N ALA A 5 2.42 -1.21 -7.48
CA ALA A 5 1.97 -1.55 -6.14
C ALA A 5 0.52 -1.06 -5.96
N TYR A 6 -0.38 -2.00 -5.73
CA TYR A 6 -1.80 -1.79 -5.49
C TYR A 6 -2.09 -1.91 -3.99
N PHE A 7 -2.87 -0.98 -3.46
CA PHE A 7 -3.33 -1.00 -2.08
C PHE A 7 -4.83 -0.69 -2.00
N ASP A 8 -5.51 -1.34 -1.06
CA ASP A 8 -6.93 -1.22 -0.78
C ASP A 8 -7.16 -1.02 0.73
N TYR A 9 -7.86 0.04 1.12
CA TYR A 9 -8.13 0.37 2.53
C TYR A 9 -9.22 -0.53 3.11
N LEU A 10 -8.91 -1.25 4.19
CA LEU A 10 -9.85 -2.15 4.85
C LEU A 10 -10.89 -1.40 5.68
N GLY A 11 -12.17 -1.60 5.34
CA GLY A 11 -13.30 -0.99 6.04
C GLY A 11 -13.61 0.44 5.61
N PHE A 12 -13.12 0.91 4.47
CA PHE A 12 -13.36 2.26 3.96
C PHE A 12 -14.86 2.53 3.71
N LYS A 13 -15.61 1.55 3.22
CA LYS A 13 -17.06 1.65 3.09
C LYS A 13 -17.74 1.99 4.43
N ASP A 14 -17.42 1.25 5.49
CA ASP A 14 -17.97 1.50 6.82
C ASP A 14 -17.61 2.90 7.32
N PHE A 15 -16.37 3.34 7.06
CA PHE A 15 -15.92 4.69 7.38
C PHE A 15 -16.77 5.76 6.69
N ILE A 16 -17.04 5.62 5.39
CA ILE A 16 -17.87 6.58 4.66
C ILE A 16 -19.32 6.55 5.13
N GLU A 17 -19.91 5.37 5.33
CA GLU A 17 -21.33 5.25 5.69
C GLU A 17 -21.66 5.70 7.13
N LYS A 18 -20.67 5.72 8.04
CA LYS A 18 -20.92 5.93 9.48
C LYS A 18 -20.37 7.23 10.04
N ASN A 19 -19.79 8.06 9.20
CA ASN A 19 -19.21 9.32 9.65
C ASN A 19 -19.79 10.50 8.87
N GLU A 20 -19.86 11.66 9.54
CA GLU A 20 -20.29 12.91 8.93
C GLU A 20 -19.24 13.46 7.95
N PRO A 21 -19.65 14.22 6.91
CA PRO A 21 -18.77 14.71 5.85
C PRO A 21 -17.53 15.46 6.34
N GLU A 22 -17.66 16.30 7.36
CA GLU A 22 -16.53 17.07 7.92
C GLU A 22 -15.48 16.17 8.55
N TYR A 23 -15.91 15.06 9.18
CA TYR A 23 -14.98 14.07 9.72
C TYR A 23 -14.33 13.24 8.62
N GLN A 24 -15.08 12.87 7.57
CA GLN A 24 -14.56 12.18 6.40
C GLN A 24 -13.47 13.01 5.72
N GLU A 25 -13.72 14.31 5.50
CA GLU A 25 -12.73 15.22 4.89
C GLU A 25 -11.43 15.28 5.72
N LYS A 26 -11.54 15.40 7.02
CA LYS A 26 -10.37 15.39 7.92
C LYS A 26 -9.54 14.12 7.77
N ILE A 27 -10.20 12.97 7.73
CA ILE A 27 -9.51 11.67 7.65
C ILE A 27 -8.91 11.45 6.26
N VAL A 28 -9.61 11.82 5.19
CA VAL A 28 -9.10 11.75 3.81
C VAL A 28 -7.87 12.66 3.64
N ASN A 29 -7.84 13.83 4.25
CA ASN A 29 -6.64 14.69 4.26
C ASN A 29 -5.44 14.03 4.94
N ASN A 30 -5.66 13.21 5.98
CA ASN A 30 -4.58 12.42 6.57
C ASN A 30 -4.11 11.31 5.62
N ILE A 31 -5.02 10.64 4.91
CA ILE A 31 -4.68 9.67 3.85
C ILE A 31 -3.75 10.31 2.80
N PHE A 32 -4.05 11.53 2.35
CA PHE A 32 -3.19 12.23 1.40
C PHE A 32 -1.80 12.51 1.96
N ARG A 33 -1.69 12.90 3.23
CA ARG A 33 -0.39 13.09 3.91
C ARG A 33 0.40 11.80 4.04
N ASP A 34 -0.26 10.67 4.26
CA ASP A 34 0.41 9.36 4.32
C ASP A 34 0.95 8.96 2.94
N ILE A 35 0.18 9.22 1.87
CA ILE A 35 0.64 9.02 0.49
C ILE A 35 1.85 9.92 0.20
N GLU A 36 1.77 11.21 0.49
CA GLU A 36 2.88 12.15 0.31
C GLU A 36 4.11 11.75 1.13
N GLY A 37 3.92 11.36 2.39
CA GLY A 37 4.99 10.88 3.27
C GLY A 37 5.69 9.63 2.75
N ALA A 38 4.94 8.73 2.11
CA ALA A 38 5.49 7.54 1.46
C ALA A 38 6.27 7.92 0.20
N LEU A 39 5.70 8.76 -0.68
CA LEU A 39 6.32 9.24 -1.91
C LEU A 39 7.62 10.03 -1.63
N GLY A 40 7.64 10.88 -0.61
CA GLY A 40 8.84 11.59 -0.15
C GLY A 40 9.83 10.70 0.61
N GLN A 41 9.52 9.41 0.80
CA GLN A 41 10.34 8.45 1.54
C GLN A 41 10.78 8.99 2.91
N GLY A 42 9.91 9.78 3.56
CA GLY A 42 10.13 10.42 4.86
C GLY A 42 11.06 11.63 4.84
N LYS A 43 11.50 12.09 3.68
CA LYS A 43 12.14 13.40 3.55
C LYS A 43 11.09 14.49 3.72
N VAL A 44 11.46 15.57 4.39
CA VAL A 44 10.56 16.70 4.64
C VAL A 44 11.25 18.02 4.33
N VAL A 45 10.46 18.99 3.90
CA VAL A 45 10.85 20.40 3.77
C VAL A 45 10.07 21.23 4.77
N GLU A 46 10.75 22.24 5.34
CA GLU A 46 10.14 23.19 6.25
C GLU A 46 9.41 24.28 5.44
N THR A 47 8.20 24.63 5.86
CA THR A 47 7.38 25.69 5.30
C THR A 47 6.89 26.62 6.40
N GLU A 48 6.29 27.76 6.04
CA GLU A 48 5.67 28.67 7.02
C GLU A 48 4.56 28.02 7.86
N HIS A 49 3.98 26.89 7.39
CA HIS A 49 2.89 26.17 8.04
C HIS A 49 3.33 24.85 8.66
N GLY A 50 4.64 24.57 8.74
CA GLY A 50 5.19 23.34 9.30
C GLY A 50 5.95 22.51 8.26
N HIS A 51 6.15 21.21 8.58
CA HIS A 51 6.86 20.28 7.71
C HIS A 51 5.89 19.59 6.74
N ILE A 52 6.25 19.54 5.47
CA ILE A 52 5.56 18.78 4.43
C ILE A 52 6.53 17.77 3.79
N ALA A 53 6.00 16.75 3.13
CA ALA A 53 6.83 15.78 2.41
C ALA A 53 7.63 16.46 1.28
N ASP A 54 8.90 16.12 1.14
CA ASP A 54 9.73 16.57 0.02
C ASP A 54 9.48 15.68 -1.21
N LEU A 55 8.78 16.21 -2.19
CA LEU A 55 8.47 15.54 -3.45
C LEU A 55 9.35 16.01 -4.62
N SER A 56 10.42 16.79 -4.36
CA SER A 56 11.26 17.39 -5.41
C SER A 56 11.98 16.35 -6.29
N GLU A 57 12.26 15.16 -5.75
CA GLU A 57 12.92 14.06 -6.46
C GLU A 57 11.97 12.86 -6.71
N LEU A 58 10.68 13.13 -6.80
CA LEU A 58 9.66 12.09 -7.00
C LEU A 58 9.90 11.31 -8.30
N ARG A 59 10.02 9.98 -8.20
CA ARG A 59 10.20 9.07 -9.34
C ARG A 59 9.05 8.07 -9.48
N ILE A 60 8.22 7.95 -8.46
CA ILE A 60 7.09 7.04 -8.40
C ILE A 60 5.82 7.81 -8.70
N ASN A 61 5.06 7.35 -9.67
CA ASN A 61 3.73 7.89 -9.94
C ASN A 61 2.72 7.36 -8.93
N CYS A 62 1.69 8.15 -8.66
CA CYS A 62 0.61 7.77 -7.76
C CYS A 62 -0.74 8.20 -8.28
N ILE A 63 -1.74 7.36 -8.06
CA ILE A 63 -3.17 7.72 -8.18
C ILE A 63 -3.90 7.17 -6.95
N ASN A 64 -4.77 8.01 -6.41
CA ASN A 64 -5.74 7.60 -5.39
C ASN A 64 -7.15 7.73 -5.96
N PHE A 65 -7.94 6.69 -5.78
CA PHE A 65 -9.37 6.71 -6.14
C PHE A 65 -10.16 5.94 -5.08
N SER A 66 -11.00 6.67 -4.32
CA SER A 66 -11.77 6.10 -3.20
C SER A 66 -10.86 5.40 -2.18
N ASP A 67 -11.04 4.10 -1.97
CA ASP A 67 -10.27 3.24 -1.08
C ASP A 67 -9.02 2.61 -1.73
N THR A 68 -8.73 2.96 -2.97
CA THR A 68 -7.61 2.39 -3.72
C THR A 68 -6.48 3.40 -3.89
N VAL A 69 -5.26 2.97 -3.60
CA VAL A 69 -4.02 3.71 -3.90
C VAL A 69 -3.13 2.84 -4.77
N ILE A 70 -2.65 3.40 -5.87
CA ILE A 70 -1.78 2.72 -6.81
C ILE A 70 -0.52 3.55 -6.99
N PHE A 71 0.63 2.92 -6.75
CA PHE A 71 1.94 3.45 -7.11
C PHE A 71 2.48 2.68 -8.30
N TRP A 72 3.16 3.37 -9.24
CA TRP A 72 3.79 2.69 -10.37
C TRP A 72 5.01 3.43 -10.88
N THR A 73 5.81 2.73 -11.69
CA THR A 73 7.01 3.25 -12.34
C THR A 73 6.78 3.36 -13.85
N ASP A 74 7.33 4.38 -14.48
CA ASP A 74 7.39 4.48 -15.95
C ASP A 74 8.59 3.68 -16.51
N ALA A 75 9.66 3.55 -15.73
CA ALA A 75 10.82 2.74 -16.06
C ALA A 75 10.74 1.36 -15.38
N ASN A 76 11.43 0.37 -15.94
CA ASN A 76 11.39 -1.03 -15.52
C ASN A 76 12.77 -1.59 -15.11
N GLY A 77 13.70 -0.72 -14.70
CA GLY A 77 15.00 -1.14 -14.17
C GLY A 77 14.95 -1.52 -12.68
N VAL A 78 16.00 -2.19 -12.20
CA VAL A 78 16.16 -2.61 -10.79
C VAL A 78 16.07 -1.41 -9.83
N ASP A 79 16.64 -0.25 -10.21
CA ASP A 79 16.54 0.97 -9.40
C ASP A 79 15.10 1.45 -9.26
N SER A 80 14.28 1.32 -10.31
CA SER A 80 12.85 1.68 -10.27
C SER A 80 12.06 0.75 -9.36
N LEU A 81 12.39 -0.54 -9.35
CA LEU A 81 11.81 -1.50 -8.39
C LEU A 81 12.22 -1.16 -6.97
N ASN A 82 13.49 -0.82 -6.74
CA ASN A 82 14.00 -0.41 -5.44
C ASN A 82 13.25 0.83 -4.90
N ASP A 83 13.07 1.85 -5.73
CA ASP A 83 12.31 3.07 -5.39
C ASP A 83 10.85 2.73 -5.05
N LEU A 84 10.19 1.87 -5.85
CA LEU A 84 8.81 1.45 -5.59
C LEU A 84 8.67 0.66 -4.29
N LEU A 85 9.58 -0.28 -4.02
CA LEU A 85 9.57 -1.05 -2.77
C LEU A 85 9.76 -0.16 -1.55
N GLY A 86 10.62 0.85 -1.62
CA GLY A 86 10.80 1.83 -0.55
C GLY A 86 9.52 2.61 -0.25
N VAL A 87 8.84 3.11 -1.29
CA VAL A 87 7.54 3.79 -1.17
C VAL A 87 6.46 2.85 -0.63
N ALA A 88 6.36 1.65 -1.20
CA ALA A 88 5.35 0.66 -0.82
C ALA A 88 5.52 0.19 0.64
N LEU A 89 6.75 -0.09 1.08
CA LEU A 89 7.05 -0.46 2.46
C LEU A 89 6.63 0.64 3.43
N ARG A 90 6.99 1.88 3.15
CA ARG A 90 6.66 3.01 4.00
C ARG A 90 5.16 3.24 4.07
N PHE A 91 4.47 3.20 2.94
CA PHE A 91 3.02 3.33 2.88
C PHE A 91 2.31 2.21 3.66
N ASN A 92 2.69 0.95 3.40
CA ASN A 92 2.15 -0.22 4.10
C ASN A 92 2.30 -0.10 5.62
N TRP A 93 3.49 0.23 6.09
CA TRP A 93 3.78 0.40 7.51
C TRP A 93 2.95 1.53 8.13
N THR A 94 2.97 2.73 7.54
CA THR A 94 2.22 3.90 8.05
C THR A 94 0.73 3.59 8.15
N CYS A 95 0.15 2.96 7.12
CA CYS A 95 -1.27 2.63 7.10
C CYS A 95 -1.63 1.58 8.16
N ILE A 96 -0.83 0.53 8.33
CA ILE A 96 -1.17 -0.57 9.24
C ILE A 96 -0.93 -0.20 10.71
N ASP A 97 0.20 0.43 11.01
CA ASP A 97 0.59 0.72 12.41
C ASP A 97 0.00 2.02 12.94
N TYR A 98 -0.20 3.04 12.08
CA TYR A 98 -0.55 4.37 12.57
C TYR A 98 -1.94 4.86 12.18
N PHE A 99 -2.60 4.29 11.16
CA PHE A 99 -3.77 4.96 10.66
C PHE A 99 -4.90 4.07 10.12
N PHE A 100 -4.81 3.62 8.88
CA PHE A 100 -5.91 2.94 8.19
C PHE A 100 -5.40 1.65 7.53
N PRO A 101 -5.66 0.45 8.09
CA PRO A 101 -5.10 -0.79 7.59
C PRO A 101 -5.37 -1.00 6.10
N VAL A 102 -4.35 -1.44 5.38
CA VAL A 102 -4.40 -1.75 3.95
C VAL A 102 -4.06 -3.21 3.68
N ARG A 103 -4.55 -3.72 2.57
CA ARG A 103 -4.03 -4.94 1.92
C ARG A 103 -3.48 -4.54 0.56
N GLY A 104 -2.46 -5.23 0.08
CA GLY A 104 -1.83 -4.84 -1.18
C GLY A 104 -1.16 -5.98 -1.92
N CYS A 105 -0.75 -5.66 -3.15
CA CYS A 105 0.07 -6.54 -3.97
C CYS A 105 1.00 -5.73 -4.87
N ILE A 106 2.25 -6.20 -5.02
CA ILE A 106 3.26 -5.60 -5.91
C ILE A 106 3.51 -6.57 -7.06
N VAL A 107 3.40 -6.10 -8.29
CA VAL A 107 3.53 -6.90 -9.51
C VAL A 107 4.45 -6.24 -10.54
N PHE A 108 4.98 -7.06 -11.45
CA PHE A 108 5.63 -6.63 -12.69
C PHE A 108 4.86 -7.18 -13.88
N ASP A 109 4.11 -6.33 -14.60
CA ASP A 109 3.26 -6.77 -15.71
C ASP A 109 2.94 -5.59 -16.65
N ASP A 110 2.07 -5.80 -17.63
CA ASP A 110 1.59 -4.76 -18.52
C ASP A 110 0.71 -3.75 -17.77
N ILE A 111 1.16 -2.50 -17.82
CA ILE A 111 0.41 -1.33 -17.34
C ILE A 111 0.48 -0.22 -18.39
N ILE A 112 -0.62 0.49 -18.56
CA ILE A 112 -0.72 1.66 -19.44
C ILE A 112 -1.43 2.76 -18.64
N HIS A 113 -0.79 3.91 -18.57
CA HIS A 113 -1.35 5.10 -17.93
C HIS A 113 -1.78 6.12 -18.98
N TYR A 114 -3.02 6.59 -18.87
CA TYR A 114 -3.57 7.69 -19.67
C TYR A 114 -3.83 8.89 -18.80
N LYS A 115 -3.30 10.04 -19.23
CA LYS A 115 -3.57 11.32 -18.59
C LYS A 115 -3.97 12.35 -19.64
N PHE A 116 -5.12 12.97 -19.43
CA PHE A 116 -5.64 14.02 -20.30
C PHE A 116 -6.54 14.95 -19.50
N ASP A 117 -6.37 16.26 -19.65
CA ASP A 117 -7.20 17.26 -19.01
C ASP A 117 -7.69 18.28 -20.06
N HIS A 118 -8.97 18.61 -20.02
CA HIS A 118 -9.61 19.62 -20.86
C HIS A 118 -10.56 20.49 -20.04
N VAL A 119 -10.43 21.79 -20.19
CA VAL A 119 -11.38 22.75 -19.60
C VAL A 119 -12.10 23.47 -20.73
N SER A 120 -13.43 23.36 -20.76
CA SER A 120 -14.25 24.03 -21.77
C SER A 120 -14.35 25.53 -21.50
N LYS A 121 -14.64 26.32 -22.55
CA LYS A 121 -14.90 27.76 -22.42
C LYS A 121 -16.08 28.13 -21.51
N LYS A 122 -16.95 27.16 -21.19
CA LYS A 122 -18.13 27.32 -20.32
C LYS A 122 -17.89 26.77 -18.90
N GLY A 123 -16.65 26.45 -18.54
CA GLY A 123 -16.26 26.00 -17.21
C GLY A 123 -16.43 24.50 -16.94
N GLY A 124 -16.95 23.72 -17.89
CA GLY A 124 -16.96 22.26 -17.76
C GLY A 124 -15.57 21.68 -17.88
N THR A 125 -15.23 20.70 -17.05
CA THR A 125 -13.95 19.98 -17.06
C THR A 125 -14.14 18.52 -17.50
N TYR A 126 -13.22 18.01 -18.29
CA TYR A 126 -13.11 16.61 -18.64
C TYR A 126 -11.68 16.15 -18.41
N GLY A 127 -11.49 15.23 -17.50
CA GLY A 127 -10.19 14.67 -17.17
C GLY A 127 -10.17 13.16 -17.31
N ILE A 128 -9.08 12.63 -17.84
CA ILE A 128 -8.74 11.21 -17.78
C ILE A 128 -7.46 11.10 -16.95
N ASN A 129 -7.50 10.30 -15.91
CA ASN A 129 -6.33 9.84 -15.18
C ASN A 129 -6.59 8.36 -14.87
N SER A 130 -6.17 7.47 -15.75
CA SER A 130 -6.58 6.07 -15.75
C SER A 130 -5.42 5.14 -15.98
N ILE A 131 -5.35 4.09 -15.17
CA ILE A 131 -4.42 2.97 -15.33
C ILE A 131 -5.21 1.77 -15.81
N ILE A 132 -4.72 1.11 -16.84
CA ILE A 132 -5.28 -0.15 -17.35
C ILE A 132 -4.14 -1.14 -17.59
N GLY A 133 -4.47 -2.43 -17.60
CA GLY A 133 -3.53 -3.49 -17.94
C GLY A 133 -3.70 -4.74 -17.10
N LYS A 134 -3.02 -5.81 -17.51
CA LYS A 134 -3.05 -7.11 -16.79
C LYS A 134 -2.47 -6.98 -15.38
N GLY A 135 -1.43 -6.15 -15.22
CA GLY A 135 -0.81 -5.90 -13.92
C GLY A 135 -1.79 -5.37 -12.88
N LEU A 136 -2.63 -4.40 -13.26
CA LEU A 136 -3.65 -3.87 -12.35
C LEU A 136 -4.67 -4.94 -11.95
N VAL A 137 -5.18 -5.71 -12.92
CA VAL A 137 -6.16 -6.79 -12.65
C VAL A 137 -5.56 -7.85 -11.72
N LYS A 138 -4.32 -8.29 -12.00
CA LYS A 138 -3.61 -9.28 -11.17
C LYS A 138 -3.40 -8.76 -9.74
N ALA A 139 -2.87 -7.54 -9.59
CA ALA A 139 -2.60 -6.95 -8.27
C ALA A 139 -3.88 -6.81 -7.44
N HIS A 140 -4.96 -6.32 -8.05
CA HIS A 140 -6.26 -6.21 -7.41
C HIS A 140 -6.79 -7.58 -6.94
N GLN A 141 -6.84 -8.58 -7.83
CA GLN A 141 -7.33 -9.92 -7.49
C GLN A 141 -6.51 -10.58 -6.39
N LYS A 142 -5.17 -10.45 -6.45
CA LYS A 142 -4.26 -10.97 -5.43
C LYS A 142 -4.47 -10.27 -4.07
N ALA A 143 -4.62 -8.94 -4.07
CA ALA A 143 -4.92 -8.19 -2.85
C ALA A 143 -6.28 -8.59 -2.27
N GLU A 144 -7.34 -8.70 -3.10
CA GLU A 144 -8.66 -9.09 -2.64
C GLU A 144 -8.74 -10.51 -2.07
N SER A 145 -7.92 -11.44 -2.58
CA SER A 145 -7.89 -12.81 -2.09
C SER A 145 -7.29 -12.95 -0.68
N GLN A 146 -6.56 -11.95 -0.18
CA GLN A 146 -5.91 -11.96 1.12
C GLN A 146 -6.90 -11.76 2.28
N ASN A 147 -6.69 -12.50 3.37
CA ASN A 147 -7.52 -12.45 4.57
C ASN A 147 -6.79 -11.84 5.77
N TRP A 148 -6.13 -10.69 5.55
CA TRP A 148 -5.38 -9.92 6.53
C TRP A 148 -5.15 -8.47 6.05
N ALA A 149 -4.44 -7.65 6.85
CA ALA A 149 -3.81 -6.41 6.39
C ALA A 149 -2.31 -6.67 6.17
N GLY A 150 -1.87 -6.57 4.95
CA GLY A 150 -0.49 -6.82 4.54
C GLY A 150 -0.33 -6.75 3.02
N THR A 151 0.91 -6.76 2.54
CA THR A 151 1.21 -6.59 1.11
C THR A 151 2.13 -7.67 0.61
N VAL A 152 1.65 -8.42 -0.39
CA VAL A 152 2.37 -9.51 -1.03
C VAL A 152 3.18 -8.98 -2.22
N ILE A 153 4.39 -9.51 -2.40
CA ILE A 153 5.19 -9.35 -3.62
C ILE A 153 4.91 -10.57 -4.50
N ASP A 154 4.29 -10.33 -5.65
CA ASP A 154 3.91 -11.37 -6.60
C ASP A 154 5.14 -12.03 -7.27
N ASP A 155 5.02 -13.28 -7.66
CA ASP A 155 6.09 -14.06 -8.30
C ASP A 155 6.58 -13.46 -9.64
N THR A 156 5.82 -12.55 -10.25
CA THR A 156 6.28 -11.77 -11.41
C THR A 156 7.48 -10.89 -11.10
N ILE A 157 7.59 -10.39 -9.86
CA ILE A 157 8.76 -9.64 -9.39
C ILE A 157 9.97 -10.59 -9.24
N LEU A 158 9.75 -11.78 -8.69
CA LEU A 158 10.81 -12.78 -8.50
C LEU A 158 11.39 -13.20 -9.85
N LYS A 159 10.52 -13.53 -10.79
CA LYS A 159 10.91 -13.88 -12.18
C LYS A 159 11.67 -12.76 -12.86
N TYR A 160 11.24 -11.50 -12.69
CA TYR A 160 11.96 -10.34 -13.21
C TYR A 160 13.38 -10.26 -12.62
N LEU A 161 13.55 -10.41 -11.30
CA LEU A 161 14.87 -10.35 -10.66
C LEU A 161 15.78 -11.49 -11.16
N GLU A 162 15.25 -12.70 -11.34
CA GLU A 162 15.97 -13.84 -11.92
C GLU A 162 16.41 -13.54 -13.36
N GLU A 163 15.53 -13.00 -14.21
CA GLU A 163 15.81 -12.63 -15.59
C GLU A 163 16.94 -11.61 -15.72
N VAL A 164 17.05 -10.68 -14.78
CA VAL A 164 18.13 -9.67 -14.74
C VAL A 164 19.34 -10.12 -13.90
N ALA A 165 19.39 -11.39 -13.49
CA ALA A 165 20.46 -12.00 -12.70
C ALA A 165 20.74 -11.30 -11.36
N VAL A 166 19.68 -10.84 -10.67
CA VAL A 166 19.74 -10.26 -9.32
C VAL A 166 19.25 -11.29 -8.32
N SER A 167 20.00 -11.49 -7.23
CA SER A 167 19.61 -12.39 -6.15
C SER A 167 18.32 -11.92 -5.48
N VAL A 168 17.27 -12.74 -5.53
CA VAL A 168 15.95 -12.43 -4.95
C VAL A 168 16.07 -12.18 -3.45
N ASP A 169 16.73 -13.07 -2.72
CA ASP A 169 16.88 -12.99 -1.26
C ASP A 169 17.65 -11.74 -0.83
N GLU A 170 18.78 -11.46 -1.49
CA GLU A 170 19.60 -10.28 -1.15
C GLU A 170 18.88 -8.98 -1.47
N PHE A 171 18.11 -8.95 -2.55
CA PHE A 171 17.41 -7.74 -3.00
C PHE A 171 16.14 -7.48 -2.18
N LEU A 172 15.35 -8.51 -1.88
CA LEU A 172 14.06 -8.34 -1.19
C LEU A 172 14.17 -8.31 0.34
N SER A 173 15.18 -8.95 0.95
CA SER A 173 15.29 -9.02 2.42
C SER A 173 15.28 -7.69 3.17
N PRO A 174 15.72 -6.54 2.62
CA PRO A 174 15.56 -5.24 3.28
C PRO A 174 14.11 -4.75 3.36
N TYR A 175 13.22 -5.26 2.51
CA TYR A 175 11.83 -4.80 2.35
C TYR A 175 10.81 -5.82 2.83
N ALA A 176 11.12 -7.10 2.72
CA ALA A 176 10.16 -8.19 2.84
C ALA A 176 10.78 -9.44 3.45
N LYS A 177 9.93 -10.39 3.84
CA LYS A 177 10.32 -11.73 4.27
C LYS A 177 9.38 -12.78 3.68
N PRO A 178 9.82 -14.05 3.52
CA PRO A 178 8.91 -15.16 3.22
C PRO A 178 7.88 -15.36 4.33
N TYR A 179 6.63 -15.59 3.95
CA TYR A 179 5.53 -15.82 4.88
C TYR A 179 4.40 -16.60 4.22
N LYS A 180 3.73 -17.49 4.97
CA LYS A 180 2.54 -18.20 4.52
C LYS A 180 1.33 -17.29 4.60
N VAL A 181 0.99 -16.64 3.49
CA VAL A 181 -0.06 -15.62 3.41
C VAL A 181 -1.43 -16.23 3.70
N PRO A 182 -2.23 -15.67 4.61
CA PRO A 182 -3.59 -16.13 4.84
C PRO A 182 -4.51 -15.65 3.70
N TYR A 183 -4.99 -16.57 2.89
CA TYR A 183 -5.98 -16.31 1.84
C TYR A 183 -7.39 -16.74 2.27
N HIS A 184 -8.44 -16.26 1.55
CA HIS A 184 -9.83 -16.65 1.81
C HIS A 184 -10.12 -18.11 1.48
N SER A 185 -9.39 -18.71 0.57
CA SER A 185 -9.47 -20.14 0.26
C SER A 185 -8.41 -20.90 1.06
N ASP A 186 -8.79 -22.00 1.68
CA ASP A 186 -7.90 -22.93 2.42
C ASP A 186 -6.96 -23.71 1.48
N MET A 187 -6.41 -23.07 0.46
CA MET A 187 -5.40 -23.67 -0.39
C MET A 187 -4.10 -23.77 0.40
N ASP A 188 -3.43 -24.90 0.28
CA ASP A 188 -2.10 -25.11 0.87
C ASP A 188 -1.09 -24.26 0.08
N ASN A 189 -0.96 -23.00 0.50
CA ASN A 189 -0.12 -22.03 -0.18
C ASN A 189 1.33 -22.19 0.25
N GLU A 190 2.24 -22.09 -0.71
CA GLU A 190 3.66 -21.90 -0.45
C GLU A 190 3.91 -20.53 0.24
N GLU A 191 5.09 -20.36 0.81
CA GLU A 191 5.49 -19.05 1.34
C GLU A 191 5.68 -18.06 0.18
N GLU A 192 5.20 -16.85 0.40
CA GLU A 192 5.35 -15.73 -0.53
C GLU A 192 6.12 -14.60 0.15
N TRP A 193 6.80 -13.77 -0.63
CA TRP A 193 7.44 -12.57 -0.11
C TRP A 193 6.40 -11.53 0.29
N VAL A 194 6.52 -11.02 1.53
CA VAL A 194 5.56 -10.08 2.13
C VAL A 194 6.32 -8.90 2.71
N LEU A 195 5.86 -7.68 2.43
CA LEU A 195 6.45 -6.47 2.99
C LEU A 195 6.46 -6.52 4.52
N HIS A 196 7.56 -6.09 5.12
CA HIS A 196 7.63 -5.93 6.57
C HIS A 196 6.56 -4.95 7.08
N LEU A 197 6.05 -5.18 8.29
CA LEU A 197 5.18 -4.22 8.99
C LEU A 197 5.95 -3.09 9.69
N VAL A 198 7.26 -3.13 9.65
CA VAL A 198 8.14 -2.13 10.26
C VAL A 198 9.29 -1.79 9.34
N THR A 199 9.74 -0.55 9.38
CA THR A 199 10.88 -0.08 8.58
C THR A 199 12.22 -0.18 9.31
N SER A 200 12.23 -0.55 10.60
CA SER A 200 13.46 -0.67 11.40
C SER A 200 14.15 -2.02 11.20
N LYS A 201 15.48 -1.99 11.12
CA LYS A 201 16.30 -3.22 11.09
C LYS A 201 16.56 -3.70 12.51
N GLY A 202 16.31 -4.99 12.78
CA GLY A 202 16.63 -5.63 14.05
C GLY A 202 15.43 -6.30 14.73
N LYS A 203 15.70 -6.99 15.85
CA LYS A 203 14.63 -7.58 16.67
C LYS A 203 13.87 -6.47 17.38
N MET A 204 12.57 -6.49 17.25
CA MET A 204 11.69 -5.62 18.01
C MET A 204 11.70 -6.05 19.49
N HIS A 205 11.79 -5.09 20.41
CA HIS A 205 11.62 -5.36 21.84
C HIS A 205 10.16 -5.70 22.15
N ASP A 206 9.91 -6.53 23.16
CA ASP A 206 8.57 -7.01 23.52
C ASP A 206 7.58 -5.86 23.73
N GLU A 207 7.98 -4.77 24.37
CA GLU A 207 7.13 -3.60 24.57
C GLU A 207 6.76 -2.92 23.24
N ALA A 208 7.70 -2.76 22.30
CA ALA A 208 7.45 -2.20 20.98
C ALA A 208 6.50 -3.09 20.16
N PHE A 209 6.68 -4.41 20.26
CA PHE A 209 5.78 -5.38 19.62
C PHE A 209 4.36 -5.30 20.20
N GLN A 210 4.21 -5.24 21.53
CA GLN A 210 2.90 -5.08 22.18
C GLN A 210 2.23 -3.75 21.80
N ASN A 211 3.00 -2.68 21.69
CA ASN A 211 2.50 -1.37 21.25
C ASN A 211 2.00 -1.45 19.80
N MET A 212 2.74 -2.08 18.91
CA MET A 212 2.33 -2.29 17.52
C MET A 212 1.03 -3.12 17.43
N CYS A 213 0.93 -4.23 18.16
CA CYS A 213 -0.30 -5.04 18.20
C CYS A 213 -1.51 -4.24 18.69
N ARG A 214 -1.30 -3.38 19.69
CA ARG A 214 -2.36 -2.47 20.17
C ARG A 214 -2.75 -1.46 19.10
N ASN A 215 -1.78 -0.79 18.47
CA ASN A 215 -2.04 0.18 17.40
C ASN A 215 -2.81 -0.46 16.24
N ILE A 216 -2.40 -1.63 15.79
CA ILE A 216 -3.10 -2.39 14.73
C ILE A 216 -4.55 -2.65 15.16
N THR A 217 -4.77 -3.11 16.40
CA THR A 217 -6.12 -3.38 16.91
C THR A 217 -6.99 -2.11 16.94
N GLU A 218 -6.44 -1.00 17.41
CA GLU A 218 -7.10 0.29 17.46
C GLU A 218 -7.40 0.82 16.06
N ASN A 219 -6.46 0.67 15.10
CA ASN A 219 -6.65 1.10 13.70
C ASN A 219 -7.72 0.30 12.97
N PHE A 220 -7.87 -1.00 13.26
CA PHE A 220 -8.98 -1.78 12.72
C PHE A 220 -10.35 -1.28 13.22
N ALA A 221 -10.42 -0.79 14.46
CA ALA A 221 -11.65 -0.26 15.08
C ALA A 221 -11.87 1.23 14.85
N ALA A 222 -10.83 1.97 14.44
CA ALA A 222 -10.89 3.41 14.28
C ALA A 222 -11.95 3.85 13.26
N HIS A 223 -12.39 5.11 13.37
CA HIS A 223 -13.28 5.74 12.40
C HIS A 223 -14.65 5.06 12.28
N ASN A 224 -15.20 4.55 13.38
CA ASN A 224 -16.50 3.87 13.46
C ASN A 224 -16.63 2.62 12.58
N LYS A 225 -15.50 2.01 12.16
CA LYS A 225 -15.51 0.75 11.42
C LYS A 225 -16.03 -0.39 12.29
N ARG A 226 -16.76 -1.35 11.69
CA ARG A 226 -17.21 -2.54 12.39
C ARG A 226 -16.07 -3.53 12.60
N THR A 227 -15.94 -4.01 13.82
CA THR A 227 -14.96 -5.04 14.18
C THR A 227 -15.58 -6.33 14.68
N ASP A 228 -16.91 -6.37 14.84
CA ASP A 228 -17.67 -7.50 15.38
C ASP A 228 -17.91 -8.64 14.39
N SER A 229 -17.70 -8.42 13.09
CA SER A 229 -17.85 -9.47 12.10
C SER A 229 -16.71 -10.50 12.16
N ALA A 230 -17.05 -11.79 11.98
CA ALA A 230 -16.05 -12.86 11.95
C ALA A 230 -14.93 -12.61 10.91
N SER A 231 -15.26 -12.06 9.76
CA SER A 231 -14.29 -11.72 8.71
C SER A 231 -13.27 -10.70 9.17
N VAL A 232 -13.70 -9.63 9.87
CA VAL A 232 -12.78 -8.60 10.38
C VAL A 232 -11.91 -9.15 11.51
N GLN A 233 -12.48 -9.95 12.41
CA GLN A 233 -11.73 -10.58 13.49
C GLN A 233 -10.64 -11.54 12.97
N ILE A 234 -10.93 -12.30 11.91
CA ILE A 234 -9.94 -13.17 11.27
C ILE A 234 -8.82 -12.33 10.64
N LYS A 235 -9.15 -11.26 9.90
CA LYS A 235 -8.14 -10.36 9.31
C LYS A 235 -7.23 -9.75 10.37
N LEU A 236 -7.81 -9.23 11.45
CA LEU A 236 -7.05 -8.68 12.57
C LEU A 236 -6.11 -9.71 13.19
N LYS A 237 -6.62 -10.90 13.51
CA LYS A 237 -5.83 -12.02 14.06
C LYS A 237 -4.66 -12.39 13.14
N ASN A 238 -4.92 -12.54 11.86
CA ASN A 238 -3.91 -12.90 10.87
C ASN A 238 -2.84 -11.80 10.70
N THR A 239 -3.24 -10.53 10.79
CA THR A 239 -2.30 -9.39 10.73
C THR A 239 -1.37 -9.35 11.95
N ILE A 240 -1.90 -9.62 13.14
CA ILE A 240 -1.10 -9.66 14.38
C ILE A 240 -0.17 -10.88 14.42
N ALA A 241 -0.55 -11.99 13.76
CA ALA A 241 0.24 -13.21 13.72
C ALA A 241 1.46 -13.12 12.78
N PHE A 242 1.50 -12.17 11.87
CA PHE A 242 2.64 -11.89 10.97
C PHE A 242 3.77 -11.16 11.69
#